data_731194ce63fc7d47ff26863fdb2f44cf
#
_entry.id   731194ce63fc7d47ff26863fdb2f44cf
#
_cell.length_a   1.000
_cell.length_b   1.000
_cell.length_c   1.000
_cell.angle_alpha   90.00
_cell.angle_beta   90.00
_cell.angle_gamma   90.00
#
_symmetry.space_group_name_H-M   'P 1'
#
loop_
_entity.id
_entity.type
_entity.pdbx_description
1 polymer ?
#
loop_
_entity_poly.entity_id
_entity_poly.type
_entity_poly.pdbx_seq_one_letter_code
_entity_poly.pdbx_strand_id
1 'polypeptide(L)'
;MTVFDLYDMHCHLAFSPDTRAAAIAMRQEGIGGMCATVTPDEYHLASLALADELNRNSNFKLGMGLHPWWLSDGSCGADAVDKLVAYAAETRFIGEIGLDFAPRRAESAQLQRTVFARIAAASRGKVLSVHAVKSVGVALDLMESVGLVAPGAPQAPQNPQGTAVIFHWFSGSGVELARAIECGCYFSINPRMLSTKRGRAYVQQIPEEKLLLESDLPPAAGAEFNAREVRALLEASLEHMAELRRCRLDSLKEKVAANSRALLEG
;
A
#
# COMPACT_ATOMS: atom_id res chain seq x y z
N MET A 1 -13.18 -13.43 19.98
CA MET A 1 -12.91 -12.64 18.76
C MET A 1 -11.52 -12.05 18.89
N THR A 2 -10.66 -12.22 17.91
CA THR A 2 -9.35 -11.57 17.90
C THR A 2 -9.58 -10.06 17.72
N VAL A 3 -9.03 -9.26 18.63
CA VAL A 3 -9.07 -7.80 18.50
C VAL A 3 -7.87 -7.38 17.65
N PHE A 4 -8.13 -6.75 16.52
CA PHE A 4 -7.08 -6.17 15.68
C PHE A 4 -6.78 -4.76 16.21
N ASP A 5 -5.56 -4.56 16.66
CA ASP A 5 -5.08 -3.30 17.23
C ASP A 5 -3.94 -2.66 16.43
N LEU A 6 -3.39 -3.42 15.48
CA LEU A 6 -2.39 -2.97 14.51
C LEU A 6 -2.81 -3.34 13.08
N TYR A 7 -2.34 -2.56 12.13
CA TYR A 7 -2.63 -2.77 10.71
C TYR A 7 -1.37 -2.55 9.89
N ASP A 8 -1.01 -3.58 9.11
CA ASP A 8 0.04 -3.53 8.11
C ASP A 8 -0.61 -3.26 6.74
N MET A 9 -0.56 -2.02 6.27
CA MET A 9 -1.27 -1.62 5.07
C MET A 9 -0.49 -1.88 3.77
N HIS A 10 0.72 -2.47 3.88
CA HIS A 10 1.49 -2.96 2.75
C HIS A 10 2.47 -4.06 3.18
N CYS A 11 2.11 -5.30 2.91
CA CYS A 11 2.96 -6.48 3.12
C CYS A 11 2.83 -7.44 1.94
N HIS A 12 3.77 -8.38 1.80
CA HIS A 12 3.86 -9.32 0.70
C HIS A 12 3.74 -10.78 1.18
N LEU A 13 2.67 -11.14 1.88
CA LEU A 13 2.51 -12.50 2.43
C LEU A 13 2.56 -13.59 1.35
N ALA A 14 2.24 -13.25 0.10
CA ALA A 14 2.39 -14.15 -1.04
C ALA A 14 3.85 -14.55 -1.32
N PHE A 15 4.82 -13.79 -0.82
CA PHE A 15 6.25 -14.15 -0.91
C PHE A 15 6.67 -15.18 0.12
N SER A 16 5.90 -15.41 1.18
CA SER A 16 6.23 -16.45 2.16
C SER A 16 6.08 -17.85 1.56
N PRO A 17 6.84 -18.86 2.04
CA PRO A 17 6.71 -20.24 1.57
C PRO A 17 5.32 -20.82 1.77
N ASP A 18 4.59 -20.35 2.78
CA ASP A 18 3.19 -20.69 3.06
C ASP A 18 2.38 -19.43 3.36
N THR A 19 1.77 -18.88 2.32
CA THR A 19 0.94 -17.66 2.37
C THR A 19 -0.20 -17.78 3.39
N ARG A 20 -0.83 -18.97 3.49
CA ARG A 20 -1.94 -19.20 4.42
C ARG A 20 -1.47 -19.21 5.88
N ALA A 21 -0.38 -19.92 6.15
CA ALA A 21 0.22 -19.93 7.50
C ALA A 21 0.65 -18.53 7.93
N ALA A 22 1.22 -17.73 7.03
CA ALA A 22 1.60 -16.35 7.29
C ALA A 22 0.37 -15.47 7.65
N ALA A 23 -0.72 -15.58 6.91
CA ALA A 23 -1.95 -14.84 7.21
C ALA A 23 -2.59 -15.25 8.54
N ILE A 24 -2.58 -16.55 8.87
CA ILE A 24 -3.03 -17.06 10.18
C ILE A 24 -2.18 -16.49 11.31
N ALA A 25 -0.85 -16.46 11.13
CA ALA A 25 0.08 -15.91 12.12
C ALA A 25 -0.16 -14.40 12.34
N MET A 26 -0.39 -13.61 11.27
CA MET A 26 -0.77 -12.19 11.39
C MET A 26 -2.04 -12.02 12.22
N ARG A 27 -3.06 -12.80 11.95
CA ARG A 27 -4.31 -12.77 12.70
C ARG A 27 -4.11 -13.14 14.18
N GLN A 28 -3.27 -14.15 14.48
CA GLN A 28 -2.97 -14.57 15.85
C GLN A 28 -2.24 -13.48 16.63
N GLU A 29 -1.40 -12.71 15.96
CA GLU A 29 -0.72 -11.53 16.55
C GLU A 29 -1.61 -10.27 16.54
N GLY A 30 -2.89 -10.34 16.17
CA GLY A 30 -3.82 -9.21 16.17
C GLY A 30 -3.54 -8.17 15.08
N ILE A 31 -2.86 -8.55 13.99
CA ILE A 31 -2.51 -7.65 12.89
C ILE A 31 -3.50 -7.85 11.73
N GLY A 32 -4.22 -6.78 11.38
CA GLY A 32 -4.98 -6.68 10.13
C GLY A 32 -4.16 -6.00 9.04
N GLY A 33 -4.74 -5.78 7.85
CA GLY A 33 -4.07 -4.99 6.82
C GLY A 33 -4.35 -5.40 5.38
N MET A 34 -3.44 -5.04 4.49
CA MET A 34 -3.52 -5.33 3.06
C MET A 34 -2.26 -6.07 2.59
N CYS A 35 -2.44 -7.29 2.10
CA CYS A 35 -1.41 -8.02 1.37
C CYS A 35 -1.39 -7.52 -0.07
N ALA A 36 -0.33 -6.86 -0.47
CA ALA A 36 -0.06 -6.49 -1.84
C ALA A 36 0.51 -7.70 -2.61
N THR A 37 0.12 -7.84 -3.88
CA THR A 37 0.74 -8.79 -4.82
C THR A 37 1.43 -8.03 -5.94
N VAL A 38 2.35 -8.67 -6.64
CA VAL A 38 3.20 -8.01 -7.64
C VAL A 38 2.88 -8.39 -9.07
N THR A 39 2.05 -9.43 -9.25
CA THR A 39 1.51 -9.84 -10.56
C THR A 39 0.08 -10.36 -10.43
N PRO A 40 -0.74 -10.34 -11.51
CA PRO A 40 -2.07 -10.94 -11.51
C PRO A 40 -2.07 -12.45 -11.24
N ASP A 41 -1.05 -13.16 -11.68
CA ASP A 41 -0.92 -14.60 -11.44
C ASP A 41 -0.62 -14.90 -9.96
N GLU A 42 0.23 -14.10 -9.32
CA GLU A 42 0.45 -14.17 -7.87
C GLU A 42 -0.84 -13.87 -7.09
N TYR A 43 -1.58 -12.85 -7.49
CA TYR A 43 -2.89 -12.54 -6.90
C TYR A 43 -3.84 -13.73 -6.97
N HIS A 44 -3.91 -14.39 -8.13
CA HIS A 44 -4.77 -15.57 -8.31
C HIS A 44 -4.37 -16.69 -7.35
N LEU A 45 -3.08 -17.03 -7.27
CA LEU A 45 -2.59 -18.06 -6.36
C LEU A 45 -2.82 -17.70 -4.89
N ALA A 46 -2.53 -16.45 -4.50
CA ALA A 46 -2.76 -15.97 -3.15
C ALA A 46 -4.27 -15.96 -2.79
N SER A 47 -5.15 -15.61 -3.72
CA SER A 47 -6.60 -15.63 -3.49
C SER A 47 -7.14 -17.02 -3.20
N LEU A 48 -6.62 -18.05 -3.88
CA LEU A 48 -6.94 -19.44 -3.60
C LEU A 48 -6.41 -19.90 -2.23
N ALA A 49 -5.13 -19.56 -1.92
CA ALA A 49 -4.52 -19.92 -0.66
C ALA A 49 -5.19 -19.26 0.55
N LEU A 50 -5.70 -18.03 0.38
CA LEU A 50 -6.27 -17.21 1.42
C LEU A 50 -7.81 -17.24 1.46
N ALA A 51 -8.50 -17.97 0.60
CA ALA A 51 -9.96 -17.92 0.46
C ALA A 51 -10.69 -18.05 1.79
N ASP A 52 -10.31 -19.00 2.65
CA ASP A 52 -10.90 -19.18 3.97
C ASP A 52 -10.61 -18.01 4.92
N GLU A 53 -9.40 -17.44 4.88
CA GLU A 53 -9.00 -16.35 5.76
C GLU A 53 -9.66 -15.03 5.33
N LEU A 54 -9.76 -14.77 4.04
CA LEU A 54 -10.45 -13.59 3.50
C LEU A 54 -11.94 -13.60 3.83
N ASN A 55 -12.58 -14.77 3.79
CA ASN A 55 -13.99 -14.93 4.14
C ASN A 55 -14.25 -14.81 5.65
N ARG A 56 -13.28 -15.20 6.50
CA ARG A 56 -13.41 -15.17 7.97
C ARG A 56 -12.99 -13.86 8.59
N ASN A 57 -12.21 -13.07 7.88
CA ASN A 57 -11.55 -11.91 8.43
C ASN A 57 -11.71 -10.67 7.57
N SER A 58 -12.67 -9.83 7.95
CA SER A 58 -12.90 -8.55 7.28
C SER A 58 -11.73 -7.57 7.38
N ASN A 59 -10.80 -7.76 8.32
CA ASN A 59 -9.70 -6.84 8.59
C ASN A 59 -8.41 -7.15 7.82
N PHE A 60 -8.44 -8.14 6.91
CA PHE A 60 -7.32 -8.47 6.04
C PHE A 60 -7.79 -8.55 4.59
N LYS A 61 -7.13 -7.84 3.71
CA LYS A 61 -7.50 -7.72 2.29
C LYS A 61 -6.34 -8.11 1.40
N LEU A 62 -6.68 -8.63 0.20
CA LEU A 62 -5.72 -8.96 -0.84
C LEU A 62 -5.80 -7.91 -1.94
N GLY A 63 -4.68 -7.25 -2.23
CA GLY A 63 -4.53 -6.27 -3.30
C GLY A 63 -4.00 -6.92 -4.57
N MET A 64 -4.69 -6.69 -5.70
CA MET A 64 -4.23 -7.14 -7.00
C MET A 64 -3.20 -6.19 -7.57
N GLY A 65 -1.98 -6.68 -7.82
CA GLY A 65 -0.87 -5.90 -8.27
C GLY A 65 -0.37 -6.20 -9.68
N LEU A 66 0.36 -5.22 -10.19
CA LEU A 66 1.30 -5.36 -11.31
C LEU A 66 2.43 -4.37 -11.07
N HIS A 67 3.46 -4.86 -10.40
CA HIS A 67 4.56 -4.05 -9.94
C HIS A 67 5.49 -3.64 -11.10
N PRO A 68 6.01 -2.41 -11.16
CA PRO A 68 6.80 -1.91 -12.28
C PRO A 68 8.09 -2.70 -12.55
N TRP A 69 8.60 -3.48 -11.60
CA TRP A 69 9.80 -4.28 -11.81
C TRP A 69 9.56 -5.41 -12.80
N TRP A 70 8.42 -6.09 -12.72
CA TRP A 70 8.04 -7.19 -13.62
C TRP A 70 7.68 -6.71 -15.03
N LEU A 71 7.35 -5.43 -15.18
CA LEU A 71 7.25 -4.79 -16.49
C LEU A 71 8.64 -4.47 -17.06
N SER A 72 9.58 -4.04 -16.20
CA SER A 72 10.90 -3.61 -16.65
C SER A 72 11.85 -4.75 -16.99
N ASP A 73 11.68 -5.93 -16.38
CA ASP A 73 12.48 -7.12 -16.69
C ASP A 73 11.84 -8.02 -17.77
N GLY A 74 10.64 -7.64 -18.24
CA GLY A 74 9.91 -8.38 -19.28
C GLY A 74 9.15 -9.62 -18.79
N SER A 75 9.11 -9.88 -17.48
CA SER A 75 8.35 -11.00 -16.90
C SER A 75 6.84 -10.84 -17.07
N CYS A 76 6.35 -9.60 -17.18
CA CYS A 76 4.95 -9.27 -17.43
C CYS A 76 4.81 -8.44 -18.70
N GLY A 77 3.84 -8.80 -19.54
CA GLY A 77 3.51 -8.11 -20.80
C GLY A 77 2.10 -7.52 -20.80
N ALA A 78 1.58 -7.29 -22.01
CA ALA A 78 0.26 -6.69 -22.22
C ALA A 78 -0.88 -7.53 -21.63
N ASP A 79 -0.77 -8.86 -21.67
CA ASP A 79 -1.74 -9.80 -21.11
C ASP A 79 -1.91 -9.64 -19.58
N ALA A 80 -0.83 -9.39 -18.86
CA ALA A 80 -0.88 -9.11 -17.42
C ALA A 80 -1.65 -7.82 -17.11
N VAL A 81 -1.49 -6.80 -17.95
CA VAL A 81 -2.25 -5.54 -17.83
C VAL A 81 -3.72 -5.78 -18.10
N ASP A 82 -4.05 -6.55 -19.14
CA ASP A 82 -5.44 -6.86 -19.50
C ASP A 82 -6.13 -7.71 -18.41
N LYS A 83 -5.41 -8.69 -17.85
CA LYS A 83 -5.87 -9.46 -16.69
C LYS A 83 -6.16 -8.53 -15.50
N LEU A 84 -5.22 -7.66 -15.13
CA LEU A 84 -5.41 -6.74 -13.99
C LEU A 84 -6.62 -5.84 -14.21
N VAL A 85 -6.76 -5.23 -15.39
CA VAL A 85 -7.89 -4.33 -15.71
C VAL A 85 -9.23 -5.08 -15.67
N ALA A 86 -9.28 -6.32 -16.17
CA ALA A 86 -10.48 -7.14 -16.12
C ALA A 86 -10.87 -7.48 -14.68
N TYR A 87 -9.94 -7.95 -13.86
CA TYR A 87 -10.18 -8.28 -12.46
C TYR A 87 -10.35 -7.06 -11.55
N ALA A 88 -9.86 -5.89 -11.97
CA ALA A 88 -10.13 -4.66 -11.24
C ALA A 88 -11.63 -4.38 -11.05
N ALA A 89 -12.51 -4.93 -11.89
CA ALA A 89 -13.96 -4.86 -11.67
C ALA A 89 -14.42 -5.65 -10.43
N GLU A 90 -13.71 -6.71 -10.06
CA GLU A 90 -14.12 -7.69 -9.03
C GLU A 90 -13.50 -7.42 -7.66
N THR A 91 -12.42 -6.64 -7.58
CA THR A 91 -11.75 -6.32 -6.31
C THR A 91 -11.78 -4.83 -6.01
N ARG A 92 -11.89 -4.48 -4.73
CA ARG A 92 -11.72 -3.11 -4.24
C ARG A 92 -10.25 -2.73 -4.03
N PHE A 93 -9.36 -3.70 -3.87
CA PHE A 93 -7.98 -3.47 -3.45
C PHE A 93 -7.02 -3.72 -4.61
N ILE A 94 -6.27 -2.69 -4.98
CA ILE A 94 -5.28 -2.70 -6.06
C ILE A 94 -3.91 -2.39 -5.47
N GLY A 95 -2.95 -3.27 -5.68
CA GLY A 95 -1.59 -3.07 -5.20
C GLY A 95 -0.79 -4.38 -5.05
N GLU A 96 0.49 -4.32 -5.34
CA GLU A 96 1.31 -3.14 -5.60
C GLU A 96 1.31 -2.78 -7.08
N ILE A 97 1.07 -1.51 -7.37
CA ILE A 97 1.16 -0.93 -8.71
C ILE A 97 2.03 0.33 -8.64
N GLY A 98 2.49 0.85 -9.76
CA GLY A 98 3.21 2.13 -9.71
C GLY A 98 4.29 2.31 -10.76
N LEU A 99 5.27 3.16 -10.39
CA LEU A 99 6.35 3.60 -11.26
C LEU A 99 7.70 3.53 -10.53
N ASP A 100 8.71 2.98 -11.18
CA ASP A 100 10.10 2.99 -10.69
C ASP A 100 11.03 3.52 -11.79
N PHE A 101 11.48 4.77 -11.62
CA PHE A 101 12.42 5.43 -12.53
C PHE A 101 13.85 5.42 -11.99
N ALA A 102 14.21 4.44 -11.19
CA ALA A 102 15.60 4.19 -10.84
C ALA A 102 16.42 3.98 -12.13
N PRO A 103 17.70 4.37 -12.18
CA PRO A 103 18.52 4.31 -13.42
C PRO A 103 18.48 2.93 -14.10
N ARG A 104 18.48 1.86 -13.33
CA ARG A 104 18.43 0.47 -13.84
C ARG A 104 17.10 0.10 -14.52
N ARG A 105 16.07 0.96 -14.45
CA ARG A 105 14.71 0.74 -15.02
C ARG A 105 14.27 1.87 -15.95
N ALA A 106 15.17 2.80 -16.25
CA ALA A 106 14.86 3.99 -17.05
C ALA A 106 14.33 3.64 -18.45
N GLU A 107 14.82 2.55 -19.07
CA GLU A 107 14.41 2.12 -20.41
C GLU A 107 12.92 1.73 -20.47
N SER A 108 12.36 1.21 -19.38
CA SER A 108 10.93 0.83 -19.31
C SER A 108 10.00 1.98 -18.88
N ALA A 109 10.52 3.18 -18.62
CA ALA A 109 9.74 4.28 -18.05
C ALA A 109 8.46 4.61 -18.86
N GLN A 110 8.54 4.58 -20.20
CA GLN A 110 7.37 4.84 -21.04
C GLN A 110 6.33 3.71 -20.95
N LEU A 111 6.76 2.46 -20.92
CA LEU A 111 5.89 1.30 -20.71
C LEU A 111 5.19 1.39 -19.34
N GLN A 112 5.95 1.67 -18.28
CA GLN A 112 5.41 1.83 -16.93
C GLN A 112 4.34 2.95 -16.88
N ARG A 113 4.58 4.11 -17.52
CA ARG A 113 3.58 5.21 -17.61
C ARG A 113 2.29 4.76 -18.28
N THR A 114 2.41 4.08 -19.42
CA THR A 114 1.26 3.60 -20.19
C THR A 114 0.44 2.60 -19.38
N VAL A 115 1.11 1.64 -18.74
CA VAL A 115 0.47 0.62 -17.90
C VAL A 115 -0.19 1.25 -16.67
N PHE A 116 0.54 2.10 -15.94
CA PHE A 116 0.02 2.75 -14.74
C PHE A 116 -1.22 3.63 -15.05
N ALA A 117 -1.20 4.38 -16.15
CA ALA A 117 -2.35 5.18 -16.56
C ALA A 117 -3.60 4.32 -16.85
N ARG A 118 -3.43 3.15 -17.50
CA ARG A 118 -4.54 2.21 -17.75
C ARG A 118 -5.12 1.65 -16.46
N ILE A 119 -4.24 1.24 -15.52
CA ILE A 119 -4.66 0.73 -14.22
C ILE A 119 -5.37 1.82 -13.42
N ALA A 120 -4.80 3.03 -13.36
CA ALA A 120 -5.39 4.16 -12.67
C ALA A 120 -6.80 4.49 -13.20
N ALA A 121 -7.00 4.49 -14.52
CA ALA A 121 -8.32 4.73 -15.13
C ALA A 121 -9.37 3.69 -14.72
N ALA A 122 -8.96 2.42 -14.49
CA ALA A 122 -9.84 1.33 -14.05
C ALA A 122 -10.04 1.28 -12.52
N SER A 123 -9.40 2.18 -11.74
CA SER A 123 -9.32 2.06 -10.29
C SER A 123 -10.20 3.03 -9.51
N ARG A 124 -11.24 3.60 -10.13
CA ARG A 124 -12.19 4.46 -9.42
C ARG A 124 -12.95 3.68 -8.35
N GLY A 125 -13.10 4.28 -7.18
CA GLY A 125 -13.78 3.65 -6.03
C GLY A 125 -12.96 2.56 -5.34
N LYS A 126 -11.65 2.50 -5.56
CA LYS A 126 -10.77 1.46 -5.03
C LYS A 126 -9.73 2.02 -4.06
N VAL A 127 -9.13 1.12 -3.29
CA VAL A 127 -7.97 1.39 -2.43
C VAL A 127 -6.73 0.94 -3.18
N LEU A 128 -5.81 1.89 -3.45
CA LEU A 128 -4.60 1.64 -4.22
C LEU A 128 -3.36 1.74 -3.32
N SER A 129 -2.48 0.74 -3.38
CA SER A 129 -1.12 0.84 -2.84
C SER A 129 -0.14 1.09 -3.98
N VAL A 130 0.53 2.26 -3.93
CA VAL A 130 1.30 2.82 -5.04
C VAL A 130 2.79 2.89 -4.70
N HIS A 131 3.58 2.18 -5.49
CA HIS A 131 5.03 2.28 -5.57
C HIS A 131 5.45 3.50 -6.37
N ALA A 132 6.33 4.36 -5.84
CA ALA A 132 6.77 5.56 -6.55
C ALA A 132 8.22 5.92 -6.26
N VAL A 133 9.15 5.34 -7.04
CA VAL A 133 10.58 5.62 -6.92
C VAL A 133 11.01 6.60 -8.01
N LYS A 134 11.44 7.81 -7.62
CA LYS A 134 11.79 8.93 -8.53
C LYS A 134 10.67 9.30 -9.52
N SER A 135 9.42 9.09 -9.15
CA SER A 135 8.27 9.13 -10.06
C SER A 135 6.98 9.68 -9.42
N VAL A 136 7.03 10.14 -8.16
CA VAL A 136 5.84 10.60 -7.44
C VAL A 136 5.08 11.68 -8.22
N GLY A 137 5.77 12.71 -8.73
CA GLY A 137 5.15 13.77 -9.52
C GLY A 137 4.44 13.22 -10.76
N VAL A 138 5.08 12.29 -11.48
CA VAL A 138 4.49 11.65 -12.66
C VAL A 138 3.30 10.76 -12.28
N ALA A 139 3.38 10.03 -11.18
CA ALA A 139 2.26 9.22 -10.70
C ALA A 139 1.04 10.11 -10.39
N LEU A 140 1.24 11.25 -9.72
CA LEU A 140 0.20 12.23 -9.44
C LEU A 140 -0.38 12.80 -10.75
N ASP A 141 0.46 13.23 -11.72
CA ASP A 141 0.00 13.75 -13.02
C ASP A 141 -0.90 12.75 -13.75
N LEU A 142 -0.51 11.48 -13.77
CA LEU A 142 -1.29 10.42 -14.42
C LEU A 142 -2.61 10.16 -13.69
N MET A 143 -2.61 10.10 -12.37
CA MET A 143 -3.84 9.92 -11.58
C MET A 143 -4.79 11.11 -11.71
N GLU A 144 -4.27 12.34 -11.73
CA GLU A 144 -5.08 13.54 -11.96
C GLU A 144 -5.68 13.55 -13.39
N SER A 145 -4.90 13.17 -14.41
CA SER A 145 -5.36 13.14 -15.81
C SER A 145 -6.56 12.23 -16.04
N VAL A 146 -6.69 11.16 -15.24
CA VAL A 146 -7.84 10.24 -15.28
C VAL A 146 -8.90 10.56 -14.21
N GLY A 147 -8.70 11.65 -13.45
CA GLY A 147 -9.62 12.09 -12.40
C GLY A 147 -9.72 11.12 -11.21
N LEU A 148 -8.65 10.42 -10.90
CA LEU A 148 -8.56 9.52 -9.76
C LEU A 148 -8.27 10.29 -8.46
N VAL A 149 -7.47 11.34 -8.55
CA VAL A 149 -7.17 12.30 -7.49
C VAL A 149 -7.31 13.73 -8.05
N ALA A 150 -7.51 14.70 -7.18
CA ALA A 150 -7.52 16.12 -7.55
C ALA A 150 -7.07 16.97 -6.34
N PRO A 151 -6.20 17.99 -6.55
CA PRO A 151 -5.84 18.94 -5.48
C PRO A 151 -7.08 19.64 -4.94
N GLY A 152 -7.18 19.74 -3.61
CA GLY A 152 -8.31 20.40 -2.94
C GLY A 152 -9.66 19.67 -3.05
N ALA A 153 -9.71 18.47 -3.61
CA ALA A 153 -10.92 17.66 -3.57
C ALA A 153 -11.34 17.42 -2.11
N PRO A 154 -12.66 17.46 -1.80
CA PRO A 154 -13.12 17.17 -0.45
C PRO A 154 -12.55 15.83 -0.02
N GLN A 155 -11.68 15.86 0.98
CA GLN A 155 -11.15 14.64 1.56
C GLN A 155 -12.33 13.96 2.25
N ALA A 156 -12.86 12.94 1.59
CA ALA A 156 -13.93 12.15 2.18
C ALA A 156 -13.32 11.04 3.04
N PRO A 157 -13.11 11.26 4.34
CA PRO A 157 -12.82 10.15 5.25
C PRO A 157 -14.04 9.24 5.41
N GLN A 158 -15.16 9.56 4.75
CA GLN A 158 -16.47 8.98 4.99
C GLN A 158 -17.21 8.54 3.73
N ASN A 159 -16.57 8.52 2.56
CA ASN A 159 -17.15 7.85 1.41
C ASN A 159 -16.61 6.41 1.33
N PRO A 160 -17.34 5.42 1.85
CA PRO A 160 -16.90 4.02 1.83
C PRO A 160 -16.65 3.49 0.42
N GLN A 161 -17.12 4.20 -0.60
CA GLN A 161 -16.96 3.87 -2.01
C GLN A 161 -16.01 4.83 -2.75
N GLY A 162 -15.35 5.76 -2.03
CA GLY A 162 -14.39 6.69 -2.61
C GLY A 162 -13.06 6.02 -2.95
N THR A 163 -12.35 6.59 -3.93
CA THR A 163 -10.98 6.18 -4.23
C THR A 163 -10.04 6.62 -3.11
N ALA A 164 -9.18 5.72 -2.65
CA ALA A 164 -8.10 6.03 -1.72
C ALA A 164 -6.75 5.61 -2.33
N VAL A 165 -5.82 6.55 -2.39
CA VAL A 165 -4.46 6.31 -2.87
C VAL A 165 -3.53 6.28 -1.67
N ILE A 166 -2.79 5.20 -1.49
CA ILE A 166 -1.76 5.02 -0.47
C ILE A 166 -0.42 5.04 -1.19
N PHE A 167 0.41 6.05 -0.93
CA PHE A 167 1.81 5.95 -1.27
C PHE A 167 2.50 5.10 -0.21
N HIS A 168 2.90 3.89 -0.58
CA HIS A 168 3.70 3.08 0.31
C HIS A 168 5.16 3.57 0.29
N TRP A 169 5.82 3.53 1.44
CA TRP A 169 7.22 3.92 1.58
C TRP A 169 7.58 5.19 0.79
N PHE A 170 6.86 6.29 1.05
CA PHE A 170 7.01 7.53 0.31
C PHE A 170 8.45 8.05 0.29
N SER A 171 9.01 8.24 -0.89
CA SER A 171 10.41 8.66 -1.10
C SER A 171 10.57 9.92 -1.97
N GLY A 172 9.48 10.61 -2.31
CA GLY A 172 9.46 11.83 -3.11
C GLY A 172 10.13 13.05 -2.45
N SER A 173 10.10 14.18 -3.13
CA SER A 173 10.53 15.49 -2.61
C SER A 173 9.48 16.09 -1.68
N GLY A 174 9.84 17.16 -0.94
CA GLY A 174 8.88 17.89 -0.09
C GLY A 174 7.75 18.55 -0.88
N VAL A 175 8.01 19.00 -2.11
CA VAL A 175 6.97 19.56 -3.01
C VAL A 175 5.98 18.46 -3.44
N GLU A 176 6.49 17.28 -3.78
CA GLU A 176 5.64 16.13 -4.12
C GLU A 176 4.84 15.63 -2.92
N LEU A 177 5.41 15.69 -1.69
CA LEU A 177 4.67 15.37 -0.48
C LEU A 177 3.50 16.34 -0.27
N ALA A 178 3.74 17.64 -0.36
CA ALA A 178 2.69 18.65 -0.20
C ALA A 178 1.57 18.43 -1.22
N ARG A 179 1.91 18.21 -2.50
CA ARG A 179 0.93 17.92 -3.55
C ARG A 179 0.13 16.64 -3.27
N ALA A 180 0.79 15.56 -2.84
CA ALA A 180 0.13 14.31 -2.51
C ALA A 180 -0.83 14.47 -1.32
N ILE A 181 -0.47 15.28 -0.31
CA ILE A 181 -1.36 15.64 0.81
C ILE A 181 -2.56 16.44 0.30
N GLU A 182 -2.35 17.44 -0.55
CA GLU A 182 -3.44 18.23 -1.17
C GLU A 182 -4.40 17.38 -2.01
N CYS A 183 -3.88 16.34 -2.68
CA CYS A 183 -4.67 15.34 -3.39
C CYS A 183 -5.36 14.33 -2.46
N GLY A 184 -5.22 14.45 -1.15
CA GLY A 184 -5.87 13.58 -0.16
C GLY A 184 -5.28 12.18 -0.03
N CYS A 185 -4.07 11.95 -0.54
CA CYS A 185 -3.40 10.65 -0.46
C CYS A 185 -3.08 10.25 0.98
N TYR A 186 -3.03 8.95 1.23
CA TYR A 186 -2.55 8.32 2.44
C TYR A 186 -1.08 7.93 2.29
N PHE A 187 -0.41 7.71 3.42
CA PHE A 187 1.00 7.36 3.46
C PHE A 187 1.21 6.23 4.45
N SER A 188 1.62 5.07 3.98
CA SER A 188 2.03 4.00 4.88
C SER A 188 3.52 4.16 5.21
N ILE A 189 3.77 4.22 6.51
CA ILE A 189 5.08 4.55 7.06
C ILE A 189 5.89 3.29 7.24
N ASN A 190 6.91 3.15 6.38
CA ASN A 190 7.89 2.07 6.48
C ASN A 190 8.95 2.40 7.55
N PRO A 191 9.41 1.43 8.35
CA PRO A 191 10.49 1.65 9.33
C PRO A 191 11.76 2.27 8.73
N ARG A 192 12.09 1.94 7.46
CA ARG A 192 13.23 2.51 6.76
C ARG A 192 13.05 4.01 6.45
N MET A 193 11.82 4.51 6.33
CA MET A 193 11.59 5.97 6.26
C MET A 193 12.05 6.63 7.56
N LEU A 194 11.71 6.06 8.70
CA LEU A 194 12.05 6.59 10.02
C LEU A 194 13.56 6.61 10.29
N SER A 195 14.34 5.77 9.61
CA SER A 195 15.80 5.78 9.69
C SER A 195 16.45 7.00 8.99
N THR A 196 15.71 7.69 8.11
CA THR A 196 16.24 8.82 7.31
C THR A 196 15.80 10.17 7.90
N LYS A 197 16.65 11.19 7.81
CA LYS A 197 16.28 12.56 8.23
C LYS A 197 15.05 13.09 7.47
N ARG A 198 14.97 12.81 6.17
CA ARG A 198 13.87 13.24 5.30
C ARG A 198 12.57 12.55 5.67
N GLY A 199 12.57 11.23 5.84
CA GLY A 199 11.36 10.48 6.20
C GLY A 199 10.81 10.89 7.57
N ARG A 200 11.68 11.15 8.56
CA ARG A 200 11.27 11.69 9.87
C ARG A 200 10.59 13.06 9.73
N ALA A 201 11.13 13.95 8.89
CA ALA A 201 10.49 15.24 8.62
C ALA A 201 9.13 15.08 7.93
N TYR A 202 8.97 14.10 7.05
CA TYR A 202 7.69 13.81 6.39
C TYR A 202 6.63 13.31 7.37
N VAL A 203 7.01 12.39 8.26
CA VAL A 203 6.10 11.91 9.31
C VAL A 203 5.55 13.06 10.18
N GLN A 204 6.33 14.12 10.40
CA GLN A 204 5.86 15.30 11.14
C GLN A 204 4.89 16.18 10.34
N GLN A 205 4.96 16.16 8.99
CA GLN A 205 4.16 17.00 8.09
C GLN A 205 2.85 16.34 7.64
N ILE A 206 2.84 15.00 7.51
CA ILE A 206 1.66 14.27 7.07
C ILE A 206 0.54 14.43 8.11
N PRO A 207 -0.70 14.82 7.68
CA PRO A 207 -1.85 14.87 8.58
C PRO A 207 -2.12 13.53 9.27
N GLU A 208 -2.53 13.54 10.53
CA GLU A 208 -2.73 12.30 11.30
C GLU A 208 -3.76 11.36 10.65
N GLU A 209 -4.79 11.91 10.05
CA GLU A 209 -5.84 11.18 9.33
C GLU A 209 -5.36 10.52 8.03
N LYS A 210 -4.11 10.77 7.63
CA LYS A 210 -3.48 10.20 6.43
C LYS A 210 -2.34 9.23 6.73
N LEU A 211 -2.02 9.05 8.02
CA LEU A 211 -0.97 8.14 8.45
C LEU A 211 -1.48 6.69 8.52
N LEU A 212 -0.69 5.78 7.98
CA LEU A 212 -0.84 4.34 8.05
C LEU A 212 0.52 3.73 8.43
N LEU A 213 0.55 2.43 8.73
CA LEU A 213 1.79 1.67 8.94
C LEU A 213 1.96 0.62 7.86
N GLU A 214 3.20 0.22 7.64
CA GLU A 214 3.55 -0.91 6.79
C GLU A 214 4.84 -1.58 7.25
N SER A 215 4.99 -2.85 6.87
CA SER A 215 6.24 -3.59 7.03
C SER A 215 7.03 -3.75 5.73
N ASP A 216 6.32 -3.92 4.62
CA ASP A 216 6.88 -4.32 3.32
C ASP A 216 7.57 -5.71 3.39
N LEU A 217 7.04 -6.62 4.23
CA LEU A 217 7.59 -7.95 4.49
C LEU A 217 6.65 -9.06 3.98
N PRO A 218 7.21 -10.24 3.65
CA PRO A 218 8.64 -10.54 3.47
C PRO A 218 9.25 -9.84 2.25
N PRO A 219 10.58 -9.62 2.23
CA PRO A 219 11.22 -8.77 1.23
C PRO A 219 11.43 -9.42 -0.15
N ALA A 220 11.22 -10.72 -0.27
CA ALA A 220 11.41 -11.50 -1.50
C ALA A 220 10.67 -12.83 -1.43
N ALA A 221 10.37 -13.39 -2.60
CA ALA A 221 9.74 -14.70 -2.73
C ALA A 221 10.59 -15.81 -2.08
N GLY A 222 9.94 -16.67 -1.28
CA GLY A 222 10.58 -17.75 -0.52
C GLY A 222 11.26 -17.32 0.78
N ALA A 223 11.19 -16.03 1.16
CA ALA A 223 11.73 -15.57 2.42
C ALA A 223 10.87 -16.05 3.61
N GLU A 224 11.53 -16.39 4.70
CA GLU A 224 10.84 -16.73 5.94
C GLU A 224 9.99 -15.55 6.44
N PHE A 225 8.85 -15.88 7.05
CA PHE A 225 7.93 -14.90 7.60
C PHE A 225 7.69 -15.13 9.10
N ASN A 226 7.78 -14.06 9.89
CA ASN A 226 7.55 -14.09 11.32
C ASN A 226 6.62 -12.95 11.75
N ALA A 227 5.35 -13.26 12.02
CA ALA A 227 4.35 -12.26 12.40
C ALA A 227 4.67 -11.51 13.69
N ARG A 228 5.41 -12.12 14.65
CA ARG A 228 5.84 -11.44 15.88
C ARG A 228 6.88 -10.35 15.59
N GLU A 229 7.80 -10.63 14.66
CA GLU A 229 8.75 -9.62 14.22
C GLU A 229 8.06 -8.47 13.50
N VAL A 230 7.06 -8.76 12.65
CA VAL A 230 6.22 -7.72 12.03
C VAL A 230 5.52 -6.90 13.09
N ARG A 231 4.91 -7.53 14.11
CA ARG A 231 4.25 -6.83 15.22
C ARG A 231 5.22 -5.88 15.92
N ALA A 232 6.38 -6.40 16.35
CA ALA A 232 7.39 -5.61 17.04
C ALA A 232 7.88 -4.42 16.20
N LEU A 233 8.04 -4.63 14.90
CA LEU A 233 8.45 -3.60 13.94
C LEU A 233 7.40 -2.50 13.77
N LEU A 234 6.12 -2.85 13.69
CA LEU A 234 5.02 -1.88 13.60
C LEU A 234 4.85 -1.10 14.92
N GLU A 235 4.97 -1.77 16.08
CA GLU A 235 4.93 -1.12 17.40
C GLU A 235 6.09 -0.12 17.56
N ALA A 236 7.32 -0.52 17.26
CA ALA A 236 8.48 0.37 17.30
C ALA A 236 8.34 1.56 16.34
N SER A 237 7.71 1.36 15.18
CA SER A 237 7.42 2.44 14.24
C SER A 237 6.43 3.44 14.82
N LEU A 238 5.35 2.97 15.47
CA LEU A 238 4.39 3.84 16.16
C LEU A 238 5.01 4.65 17.29
N GLU A 239 5.83 4.00 18.14
CA GLU A 239 6.56 4.68 19.21
C GLU A 239 7.43 5.82 18.66
N HIS A 240 8.24 5.52 17.64
CA HIS A 240 9.09 6.52 17.01
C HIS A 240 8.27 7.66 16.34
N MET A 241 7.15 7.32 15.69
CA MET A 241 6.25 8.33 15.12
C MET A 241 5.64 9.23 16.21
N ALA A 242 5.21 8.66 17.34
CA ALA A 242 4.66 9.42 18.47
C ALA A 242 5.69 10.38 19.08
N GLU A 243 6.94 9.93 19.24
CA GLU A 243 8.07 10.78 19.67
C GLU A 243 8.31 11.95 18.70
N LEU A 244 8.41 11.66 17.40
CA LEU A 244 8.62 12.68 16.36
C LEU A 244 7.50 13.72 16.34
N ARG A 245 6.26 13.30 16.53
CA ARG A 245 5.07 14.16 16.51
C ARG A 245 4.78 14.80 17.87
N ARG A 246 5.49 14.40 18.93
CA ARG A 246 5.28 14.86 20.31
C ARG A 246 3.85 14.66 20.79
N CYS A 247 3.26 13.50 20.45
CA CYS A 247 1.89 13.14 20.84
C CYS A 247 1.88 11.87 21.70
N ARG A 248 0.74 11.55 22.31
CA ARG A 248 0.58 10.32 23.07
C ARG A 248 0.52 9.12 22.15
N LEU A 249 1.29 8.06 22.48
CA LEU A 249 1.35 6.83 21.72
C LEU A 249 -0.04 6.19 21.52
N ASP A 250 -0.83 6.06 22.60
CA ASP A 250 -2.17 5.47 22.53
C ASP A 250 -3.08 6.22 21.57
N SER A 251 -3.05 7.56 21.62
CA SER A 251 -3.85 8.41 20.72
C SER A 251 -3.46 8.23 19.25
N LEU A 252 -2.16 8.19 18.96
CA LEU A 252 -1.67 7.96 17.60
C LEU A 252 -2.02 6.55 17.11
N LYS A 253 -1.85 5.53 17.97
CA LYS A 253 -2.20 4.13 17.67
C LYS A 253 -3.68 4.01 17.30
N GLU A 254 -4.58 4.58 18.11
CA GLU A 254 -6.02 4.59 17.84
C GLU A 254 -6.35 5.28 16.50
N LYS A 255 -5.71 6.43 16.22
CA LYS A 255 -5.92 7.18 14.98
C LYS A 255 -5.47 6.39 13.75
N VAL A 256 -4.25 5.85 13.77
CA VAL A 256 -3.70 5.05 12.66
C VAL A 256 -4.53 3.78 12.43
N ALA A 257 -4.94 3.10 13.50
CA ALA A 257 -5.83 1.96 13.40
C ALA A 257 -7.21 2.32 12.82
N ALA A 258 -7.78 3.48 13.22
CA ALA A 258 -9.03 3.97 12.67
C ALA A 258 -8.92 4.31 11.17
N ASN A 259 -7.83 4.97 10.75
CA ASN A 259 -7.55 5.24 9.34
C ASN A 259 -7.51 3.95 8.52
N SER A 260 -6.78 2.93 9.02
CA SER A 260 -6.64 1.64 8.36
C SER A 260 -7.98 0.91 8.24
N ARG A 261 -8.76 0.84 9.34
CA ARG A 261 -10.10 0.24 9.31
C ARG A 261 -11.03 0.91 8.30
N ALA A 262 -11.04 2.24 8.26
CA ALA A 262 -11.88 2.99 7.32
C ALA A 262 -11.59 2.63 5.85
N LEU A 263 -10.34 2.31 5.51
CA LEU A 263 -9.94 1.86 4.18
C LEU A 263 -10.29 0.40 3.91
N LEU A 264 -10.19 -0.47 4.92
CA LEU A 264 -10.40 -1.92 4.77
C LEU A 264 -11.87 -2.32 4.80
N GLU A 265 -12.72 -1.60 5.53
CA GLU A 265 -14.13 -1.93 5.77
C GLU A 265 -15.08 -1.15 4.86
N GLY A 266 -14.63 -0.05 4.26
CA GLY A 266 -15.42 0.88 3.44
C GLY A 266 -15.81 0.40 2.04
#